data_7e89e42e6bebac518102687865b57dd1
#
_entry.id   7e89e42e6bebac518102687865b57dd1
#
_cell.length_a   1.000
_cell.length_b   1.000
_cell.length_c   1.000
_cell.angle_alpha   90.00
_cell.angle_beta   90.00
_cell.angle_gamma   90.00
#
_symmetry.space_group_name_H-M   'P 1'
#
loop_
_entity.id
_entity.type
_entity.pdbx_description
1 polymer ?
#
loop_
_entity_poly.entity_id
_entity_poly.type
_entity_poly.pdbx_seq_one_letter_code
_entity_poly.pdbx_strand_id
1 'polypeptide(L)'
;MEQDKRMTGAEAMARFVNDGDSFVFSNCLTGMPLGLLHDLIRSGKKNLMLFQQGGIEEVDLLISSGSIDRLAVAYNFRLGGKRVTPPLDRALKEGRLRVEELTNFTLLAMMKAGAMGVPFLPVLGGIRVTDVVRKKGFLGDACFAQVKDPFSGQDVLVVKGYCPDFTLMHVQRADKAGNGQLWGAMINSKWAALAAKRIILSTEEIVDTDVIMSAPHLTIAPAHKVCAVVPCPWGAHPSELAGFYDYDMVFRALYFASLNNPDAMKAWMDEWIYGVQNRNGYLAHYVEKLGRETLEAIKAKPFKSVPADYGFSFSPNWDDTGYSERFGMTMHAFVEFMDEKGILRQG
;
A
#
# COMPACT_ATOMS: atom_id res chain seq x y z
N MET A 1 4.84 -28.16 -17.01
CA MET A 1 5.93 -27.41 -16.32
C MET A 1 5.34 -26.08 -15.85
N GLU A 2 5.46 -25.77 -14.58
CA GLU A 2 5.06 -24.45 -14.05
C GLU A 2 5.91 -23.38 -14.71
N GLN A 3 5.27 -22.33 -15.21
CA GLN A 3 5.95 -21.21 -15.86
C GLN A 3 6.73 -20.40 -14.81
N ASP A 4 8.01 -20.16 -15.06
CA ASP A 4 8.81 -19.23 -14.26
C ASP A 4 8.39 -17.79 -14.60
N LYS A 5 7.88 -17.07 -13.61
CA LYS A 5 7.35 -15.69 -13.73
C LYS A 5 8.27 -14.65 -13.11
N ARG A 6 9.48 -15.06 -12.70
CA ARG A 6 10.45 -14.14 -12.11
C ARG A 6 10.94 -13.14 -13.13
N MET A 7 10.95 -11.88 -12.74
CA MET A 7 11.46 -10.76 -13.55
C MET A 7 11.79 -9.57 -12.66
N THR A 8 12.38 -8.53 -13.23
CA THR A 8 12.61 -7.27 -12.55
C THR A 8 11.31 -6.46 -12.44
N GLY A 9 11.25 -5.51 -11.48
CA GLY A 9 10.11 -4.61 -11.38
C GLY A 9 9.91 -3.76 -12.63
N ALA A 10 10.99 -3.29 -13.24
CA ALA A 10 10.94 -2.54 -14.51
C ALA A 10 10.30 -3.35 -15.65
N GLU A 11 10.70 -4.61 -15.81
CA GLU A 11 10.08 -5.52 -16.79
C GLU A 11 8.61 -5.77 -16.49
N ALA A 12 8.25 -5.96 -15.22
CA ALA A 12 6.87 -6.17 -14.80
C ALA A 12 5.99 -4.95 -15.15
N MET A 13 6.46 -3.74 -14.85
CA MET A 13 5.73 -2.51 -15.20
C MET A 13 5.60 -2.31 -16.71
N ALA A 14 6.68 -2.56 -17.47
CA ALA A 14 6.66 -2.42 -18.93
C ALA A 14 5.69 -3.41 -19.60
N ARG A 15 5.59 -4.64 -19.08
CA ARG A 15 4.78 -5.70 -19.70
C ARG A 15 3.32 -5.70 -19.29
N PHE A 16 3.02 -5.30 -18.05
CA PHE A 16 1.71 -5.56 -17.46
C PHE A 16 0.96 -4.32 -16.98
N VAL A 17 1.53 -3.12 -17.10
CA VAL A 17 0.87 -1.87 -16.77
C VAL A 17 0.73 -1.00 -18.01
N ASN A 18 -0.47 -0.49 -18.26
CA ASN A 18 -0.75 0.45 -19.34
C ASN A 18 -1.24 1.78 -18.77
N ASP A 19 -1.06 2.85 -19.52
CA ASP A 19 -1.66 4.12 -19.18
C ASP A 19 -3.20 3.99 -19.11
N GLY A 20 -3.79 4.61 -18.10
CA GLY A 20 -5.22 4.54 -17.84
C GLY A 20 -5.68 3.32 -17.04
N ASP A 21 -4.84 2.33 -16.79
CA ASP A 21 -5.19 1.16 -15.97
C ASP A 21 -5.65 1.58 -14.57
N SER A 22 -6.53 0.77 -13.99
CA SER A 22 -6.95 0.87 -12.60
C SER A 22 -6.20 -0.14 -11.73
N PHE A 23 -5.84 0.27 -10.53
CA PHE A 23 -5.13 -0.62 -9.63
C PHE A 23 -5.45 -0.42 -8.15
N VAL A 24 -5.05 -1.38 -7.34
CA VAL A 24 -5.19 -1.35 -5.89
C VAL A 24 -3.89 -1.84 -5.25
N PHE A 25 -3.51 -1.26 -4.12
CA PHE A 25 -2.48 -1.87 -3.28
C PHE A 25 -3.10 -2.98 -2.43
N SER A 26 -2.34 -4.05 -2.25
CA SER A 26 -2.78 -5.18 -1.42
C SER A 26 -3.01 -4.80 0.03
N ASN A 27 -2.30 -3.80 0.51
CA ASN A 27 -2.34 -3.37 1.91
C ASN A 27 -2.41 -1.84 2.03
N CYS A 28 -2.64 -1.38 3.24
CA CYS A 28 -2.40 -0.01 3.65
C CYS A 28 -1.68 -0.05 5.01
N LEU A 29 -0.76 0.85 5.26
CA LEU A 29 0.08 0.94 6.46
C LEU A 29 1.17 -0.14 6.52
N THR A 30 0.81 -1.42 6.51
CA THR A 30 1.72 -2.55 6.72
C THR A 30 1.94 -3.31 5.42
N GLY A 31 3.13 -3.86 5.18
CA GLY A 31 3.42 -4.66 4.00
C GLY A 31 3.18 -3.95 2.67
N MET A 32 3.31 -2.62 2.65
CA MET A 32 3.12 -1.82 1.45
C MET A 32 4.17 -2.18 0.38
N PRO A 33 3.78 -2.45 -0.87
CA PRO A 33 4.71 -2.81 -1.94
C PRO A 33 5.49 -1.59 -2.46
N LEU A 34 6.25 -0.91 -1.57
CA LEU A 34 6.92 0.36 -1.88
C LEU A 34 8.05 0.18 -2.92
N GLY A 35 8.67 -0.99 -2.96
CA GLY A 35 9.61 -1.32 -4.04
C GLY A 35 8.93 -1.29 -5.41
N LEU A 36 7.77 -1.95 -5.56
CA LEU A 36 6.98 -1.92 -6.80
C LEU A 36 6.39 -0.54 -7.09
N LEU A 37 6.01 0.23 -6.07
CA LEU A 37 5.59 1.61 -6.24
C LEU A 37 6.69 2.46 -6.89
N HIS A 38 7.93 2.34 -6.40
CA HIS A 38 9.06 3.06 -7.00
C HIS A 38 9.29 2.62 -8.46
N ASP A 39 9.15 1.33 -8.77
CA ASP A 39 9.24 0.83 -10.16
C ASP A 39 8.10 1.38 -11.03
N LEU A 40 6.89 1.46 -10.50
CA LEU A 40 5.73 2.06 -11.18
C LEU A 40 5.98 3.54 -11.49
N ILE A 41 6.48 4.32 -10.53
CA ILE A 41 6.80 5.73 -10.73
C ILE A 41 7.91 5.90 -11.79
N ARG A 42 8.99 5.13 -11.69
CA ARG A 42 10.09 5.15 -12.70
C ARG A 42 9.64 4.76 -14.09
N SER A 43 8.62 3.91 -14.21
CA SER A 43 8.08 3.49 -15.52
C SER A 43 7.42 4.63 -16.30
N GLY A 44 7.09 5.75 -15.63
CA GLY A 44 6.48 6.92 -16.25
C GLY A 44 5.02 6.74 -16.66
N LYS A 45 4.35 5.65 -16.24
CA LYS A 45 2.95 5.39 -16.56
C LYS A 45 2.04 6.48 -16.00
N LYS A 46 0.99 6.84 -16.77
CA LYS A 46 0.12 8.00 -16.53
C LYS A 46 -1.37 7.65 -16.57
N ASN A 47 -2.16 8.61 -16.09
CA ASN A 47 -3.63 8.53 -16.09
C ASN A 47 -4.17 7.31 -15.34
N LEU A 48 -3.41 6.78 -14.38
CA LEU A 48 -3.81 5.61 -13.62
C LEU A 48 -4.94 5.97 -12.63
N MET A 49 -5.75 4.98 -12.29
CA MET A 49 -6.79 5.07 -11.28
C MET A 49 -6.42 4.20 -10.08
N LEU A 50 -6.19 4.84 -8.95
CA LEU A 50 -5.86 4.14 -7.70
C LEU A 50 -7.12 3.92 -6.86
N PHE A 51 -7.30 2.68 -6.38
CA PHE A 51 -8.17 2.36 -5.26
C PHE A 51 -7.30 2.11 -4.02
N GLN A 52 -7.49 2.91 -2.97
CA GLN A 52 -6.70 2.78 -1.75
C GLN A 52 -7.58 2.94 -0.51
N GLN A 53 -7.50 1.99 0.40
CA GLN A 53 -8.30 2.02 1.62
C GLN A 53 -7.84 3.14 2.55
N GLY A 54 -6.56 3.22 2.84
CA GLY A 54 -5.93 4.30 3.59
C GLY A 54 -4.64 4.70 2.92
N GLY A 55 -4.52 5.98 2.54
CA GLY A 55 -3.35 6.53 1.86
C GLY A 55 -2.39 7.21 2.83
N ILE A 56 -1.11 7.04 2.60
CA ILE A 56 -0.03 7.77 3.28
C ILE A 56 0.97 8.22 2.21
N GLU A 57 2.22 7.73 2.30
CA GLU A 57 3.29 8.11 1.36
C GLU A 57 3.04 7.66 -0.07
N GLU A 58 2.44 6.52 -0.29
CA GLU A 58 2.19 5.98 -1.63
C GLU A 58 1.26 6.86 -2.46
N VAL A 59 0.23 7.42 -1.85
CA VAL A 59 -0.70 8.33 -2.51
C VAL A 59 0.00 9.64 -2.87
N ASP A 60 0.74 10.21 -1.93
CA ASP A 60 1.46 11.47 -2.14
C ASP A 60 2.54 11.35 -3.22
N LEU A 61 3.27 10.23 -3.27
CA LEU A 61 4.27 9.94 -4.29
C LEU A 61 3.64 9.79 -5.67
N LEU A 62 2.52 9.08 -5.78
CA LEU A 62 1.79 8.90 -7.04
C LEU A 62 1.19 10.21 -7.56
N ILE A 63 0.68 11.06 -6.68
CA ILE A 63 0.21 12.40 -7.03
C ILE A 63 1.37 13.26 -7.49
N SER A 64 2.48 13.27 -6.74
CA SER A 64 3.64 14.13 -7.03
C SER A 64 4.36 13.72 -8.31
N SER A 65 4.40 12.42 -8.64
CA SER A 65 4.91 11.92 -9.93
C SER A 65 3.97 12.18 -11.10
N GLY A 66 2.71 12.55 -10.84
CA GLY A 66 1.67 12.66 -11.84
C GLY A 66 1.28 11.32 -12.48
N SER A 67 1.47 10.21 -11.76
CA SER A 67 1.11 8.87 -12.26
C SER A 67 -0.40 8.64 -12.22
N ILE A 68 -1.10 9.18 -11.22
CA ILE A 68 -2.55 9.04 -11.05
C ILE A 68 -3.28 10.35 -11.38
N ASP A 69 -4.45 10.23 -12.01
CA ASP A 69 -5.42 11.31 -12.22
C ASP A 69 -6.78 11.04 -11.52
N ARG A 70 -6.95 9.84 -10.97
CA ARG A 70 -8.15 9.37 -10.27
C ARG A 70 -7.77 8.61 -9.02
N LEU A 71 -8.41 8.96 -7.91
CA LEU A 71 -8.20 8.34 -6.61
C LEU A 71 -9.53 8.00 -5.96
N ALA A 72 -9.82 6.73 -5.78
CA ALA A 72 -10.91 6.24 -4.94
C ALA A 72 -10.34 5.85 -3.57
N VAL A 73 -10.71 6.57 -2.52
CA VAL A 73 -10.06 6.46 -1.21
C VAL A 73 -11.05 6.60 -0.07
N ALA A 74 -10.81 5.86 1.02
CA ALA A 74 -11.58 6.06 2.24
C ALA A 74 -11.00 7.22 3.09
N TYR A 75 -9.68 7.31 3.17
CA TYR A 75 -8.99 8.43 3.80
C TYR A 75 -7.54 8.51 3.28
N ASN A 76 -7.00 9.71 3.35
CA ASN A 76 -5.57 9.96 3.17
C ASN A 76 -5.08 10.83 4.33
N PHE A 77 -4.04 10.40 5.02
CA PHE A 77 -3.56 11.11 6.21
C PHE A 77 -2.03 11.13 6.26
N ARG A 78 -1.50 11.96 7.15
CA ARG A 78 -0.11 11.91 7.55
C ARG A 78 0.02 11.92 9.07
N LEU A 79 1.11 11.43 9.58
CA LEU A 79 1.48 11.62 10.98
C LEU A 79 1.61 13.13 11.26
N GLY A 80 1.02 13.61 12.36
CA GLY A 80 1.01 15.02 12.73
C GLY A 80 -0.34 15.75 12.55
N GLY A 81 -1.44 15.02 12.28
CA GLY A 81 -2.81 15.50 12.53
C GLY A 81 -3.48 16.31 11.43
N LYS A 82 -2.88 16.52 10.27
CA LYS A 82 -3.60 17.15 9.15
C LYS A 82 -4.49 16.15 8.42
N ARG A 83 -5.73 16.57 8.13
CA ARG A 83 -6.72 15.74 7.42
C ARG A 83 -6.40 15.51 5.95
N VAL A 84 -5.64 16.44 5.32
CA VAL A 84 -5.30 16.40 3.90
C VAL A 84 -3.81 16.65 3.77
N THR A 85 -3.14 15.80 3.00
CA THR A 85 -1.72 15.99 2.72
C THR A 85 -1.50 17.15 1.74
N PRO A 86 -0.37 17.89 1.84
CA PRO A 86 -0.11 18.99 0.93
C PRO A 86 -0.09 18.60 -0.56
N PRO A 87 0.46 17.45 -0.99
CA PRO A 87 0.35 17.01 -2.39
C PRO A 87 -1.09 16.81 -2.84
N LEU A 88 -1.93 16.17 -2.02
CA LEU A 88 -3.34 15.96 -2.32
C LEU A 88 -4.10 17.28 -2.39
N ASP A 89 -3.93 18.18 -1.41
CA ASP A 89 -4.58 19.49 -1.40
C ASP A 89 -4.24 20.33 -2.63
N ARG A 90 -2.96 20.37 -3.00
CA ARG A 90 -2.52 21.07 -4.23
C ARG A 90 -3.16 20.48 -5.49
N ALA A 91 -3.12 19.14 -5.63
CA ALA A 91 -3.67 18.48 -6.82
C ALA A 91 -5.18 18.70 -6.97
N LEU A 92 -5.93 18.73 -5.86
CA LEU A 92 -7.35 19.05 -5.85
C LEU A 92 -7.62 20.52 -6.26
N LYS A 93 -6.89 21.48 -5.70
CA LYS A 93 -7.01 22.90 -6.03
C LYS A 93 -6.66 23.20 -7.48
N GLU A 94 -5.71 22.48 -8.04
CA GLU A 94 -5.28 22.61 -9.44
C GLU A 94 -6.14 21.81 -10.42
N GLY A 95 -7.11 21.02 -9.93
CA GLY A 95 -7.98 20.20 -10.77
C GLY A 95 -7.28 19.05 -11.49
N ARG A 96 -6.08 18.66 -11.05
CA ARG A 96 -5.28 17.58 -11.64
C ARG A 96 -5.67 16.18 -11.18
N LEU A 97 -6.43 16.09 -10.08
CA LEU A 97 -6.84 14.83 -9.47
C LEU A 97 -8.34 14.84 -9.23
N ARG A 98 -9.02 13.81 -9.68
CA ARG A 98 -10.42 13.53 -9.34
C ARG A 98 -10.47 12.52 -8.20
N VAL A 99 -11.24 12.81 -7.16
CA VAL A 99 -11.35 11.95 -5.98
C VAL A 99 -12.77 11.38 -5.88
N GLU A 100 -12.85 10.09 -5.60
CA GLU A 100 -14.06 9.38 -5.16
C GLU A 100 -13.92 9.09 -3.68
N GLU A 101 -14.76 9.72 -2.86
CA GLU A 101 -14.77 9.48 -1.42
C GLU A 101 -15.59 8.23 -1.10
N LEU A 102 -14.97 7.29 -0.43
CA LEU A 102 -15.57 6.04 0.02
C LEU A 102 -15.39 5.89 1.54
N THR A 103 -16.02 4.88 2.13
CA THR A 103 -15.65 4.43 3.47
C THR A 103 -14.75 3.20 3.37
N ASN A 104 -14.00 2.88 4.42
CA ASN A 104 -13.24 1.62 4.48
C ASN A 104 -14.12 0.42 4.14
N PHE A 105 -15.33 0.39 4.68
CA PHE A 105 -16.26 -0.70 4.44
C PHE A 105 -16.77 -0.75 2.99
N THR A 106 -17.13 0.40 2.40
CA THR A 106 -17.64 0.42 1.03
C THR A 106 -16.58 0.03 0.01
N LEU A 107 -15.34 0.52 0.17
CA LEU A 107 -14.22 0.14 -0.68
C LEU A 107 -13.92 -1.36 -0.56
N LEU A 108 -13.88 -1.87 0.68
CA LEU A 108 -13.71 -3.30 0.93
C LEU A 108 -14.83 -4.13 0.30
N ALA A 109 -16.09 -3.68 0.40
CA ALA A 109 -17.24 -4.36 -0.19
C ALA A 109 -17.17 -4.36 -1.73
N MET A 110 -16.73 -3.26 -2.36
CA MET A 110 -16.48 -3.19 -3.81
C MET A 110 -15.48 -4.25 -4.26
N MET A 111 -14.31 -4.31 -3.59
CA MET A 111 -13.27 -5.31 -3.90
C MET A 111 -13.76 -6.73 -3.60
N LYS A 112 -14.47 -6.94 -2.50
CA LYS A 112 -15.03 -8.25 -2.15
C LYS A 112 -16.06 -8.72 -3.18
N ALA A 113 -16.94 -7.85 -3.65
CA ALA A 113 -17.90 -8.17 -4.70
C ALA A 113 -17.18 -8.58 -6.00
N GLY A 114 -16.17 -7.81 -6.42
CA GLY A 114 -15.34 -8.14 -7.58
C GLY A 114 -14.63 -9.49 -7.43
N ALA A 115 -14.05 -9.75 -6.26
CA ALA A 115 -13.36 -11.00 -5.95
C ALA A 115 -14.30 -12.23 -5.98
N MET A 116 -15.55 -12.05 -5.57
CA MET A 116 -16.58 -13.10 -5.58
C MET A 116 -17.27 -13.26 -6.95
N GLY A 117 -17.02 -12.36 -7.89
CA GLY A 117 -17.71 -12.35 -9.19
C GLY A 117 -19.19 -11.97 -9.09
N VAL A 118 -19.60 -11.27 -8.00
CA VAL A 118 -20.97 -10.80 -7.85
C VAL A 118 -21.08 -9.31 -8.23
N PRO A 119 -22.24 -8.87 -8.77
CA PRO A 119 -22.37 -7.51 -9.31
C PRO A 119 -22.31 -6.43 -8.23
N PHE A 120 -22.72 -6.72 -7.00
CA PHE A 120 -22.75 -5.78 -5.89
C PHE A 120 -22.77 -6.51 -4.53
N LEU A 121 -22.51 -5.74 -3.46
CA LEU A 121 -22.75 -6.19 -2.07
C LEU A 121 -23.55 -5.13 -1.30
N PRO A 122 -24.37 -5.57 -0.31
CA PRO A 122 -25.04 -4.66 0.62
C PRO A 122 -24.03 -3.89 1.47
N VAL A 123 -24.36 -2.64 1.77
CA VAL A 123 -23.60 -1.77 2.66
C VAL A 123 -24.52 -1.13 3.70
N LEU A 124 -23.92 -0.49 4.71
CA LEU A 124 -24.69 0.13 5.80
C LEU A 124 -25.67 1.17 5.28
N GLY A 125 -26.96 0.99 5.55
CA GLY A 125 -28.02 1.90 5.12
C GLY A 125 -27.87 3.33 5.66
N GLY A 126 -27.25 3.51 6.81
CA GLY A 126 -27.00 4.83 7.42
C GLY A 126 -26.12 5.76 6.59
N ILE A 127 -25.23 5.24 5.73
CA ILE A 127 -24.40 6.10 4.87
C ILE A 127 -25.20 6.79 3.76
N ARG A 128 -26.42 6.38 3.47
CA ARG A 128 -27.33 6.97 2.47
C ARG A 128 -27.49 8.49 2.60
N VAL A 129 -27.46 8.97 3.84
CA VAL A 129 -27.63 10.38 4.16
C VAL A 129 -26.35 11.19 4.19
N THR A 130 -25.22 10.54 3.95
CA THR A 130 -23.90 11.17 3.93
C THR A 130 -23.48 11.60 2.52
N ASP A 131 -22.49 12.48 2.45
CA ASP A 131 -21.90 12.94 1.20
C ASP A 131 -21.26 11.81 0.38
N VAL A 132 -20.80 10.76 1.02
CA VAL A 132 -20.24 9.56 0.35
C VAL A 132 -21.21 8.98 -0.69
N VAL A 133 -22.51 9.02 -0.43
CA VAL A 133 -23.53 8.50 -1.35
C VAL A 133 -24.20 9.63 -2.13
N ARG A 134 -24.37 10.82 -1.53
CA ARG A 134 -25.10 11.95 -2.16
C ARG A 134 -24.27 12.69 -3.20
N LYS A 135 -22.97 12.86 -2.94
CA LYS A 135 -22.04 13.47 -3.90
C LYS A 135 -21.54 12.40 -4.86
N LYS A 136 -21.69 12.69 -6.14
CA LYS A 136 -21.18 11.81 -7.19
C LYS A 136 -19.76 12.20 -7.52
N GLY A 137 -18.82 11.29 -7.29
CA GLY A 137 -17.46 11.41 -7.75
C GLY A 137 -17.31 10.95 -9.22
N PHE A 138 -16.12 10.54 -9.60
CA PHE A 138 -15.85 10.10 -10.98
C PHE A 138 -16.42 8.70 -11.30
N LEU A 139 -16.77 7.89 -10.30
CA LEU A 139 -17.48 6.62 -10.49
C LEU A 139 -18.98 6.85 -10.73
N GLY A 140 -19.47 8.05 -10.43
CA GLY A 140 -20.80 8.51 -10.77
C GLY A 140 -21.94 7.67 -10.17
N ASP A 141 -23.08 7.61 -10.89
CA ASP A 141 -24.26 6.81 -10.51
C ASP A 141 -23.98 5.31 -10.43
N ALA A 142 -22.85 4.87 -10.93
CA ALA A 142 -22.49 3.46 -10.98
C ALA A 142 -21.92 2.94 -9.65
N CYS A 143 -21.68 3.81 -8.64
CA CYS A 143 -21.06 3.38 -7.38
C CYS A 143 -22.06 2.75 -6.41
N PHE A 144 -23.21 3.40 -6.21
CA PHE A 144 -24.24 2.97 -5.26
C PHE A 144 -25.60 2.85 -5.93
N ALA A 145 -26.41 1.89 -5.48
CA ALA A 145 -27.79 1.72 -5.88
C ALA A 145 -28.66 1.28 -4.70
N GLN A 146 -29.99 1.39 -4.86
CA GLN A 146 -30.94 0.78 -3.95
C GLN A 146 -31.62 -0.40 -4.62
N VAL A 147 -31.72 -1.51 -3.90
CA VAL A 147 -32.41 -2.73 -4.37
C VAL A 147 -33.42 -3.17 -3.31
N LYS A 148 -34.49 -3.82 -3.73
CA LYS A 148 -35.44 -4.45 -2.81
C LYS A 148 -34.86 -5.76 -2.29
N ASP A 149 -34.82 -5.90 -0.97
CA ASP A 149 -34.54 -7.17 -0.32
C ASP A 149 -35.71 -8.15 -0.59
N PRO A 150 -35.45 -9.28 -1.25
CA PRO A 150 -36.53 -10.22 -1.61
C PRO A 150 -37.15 -10.94 -0.38
N PHE A 151 -36.49 -10.90 0.77
CA PHE A 151 -36.96 -11.57 1.98
C PHE A 151 -37.79 -10.64 2.90
N SER A 152 -37.39 -9.40 3.05
CA SER A 152 -38.05 -8.44 3.94
C SER A 152 -38.86 -7.36 3.19
N GLY A 153 -38.63 -7.18 1.90
CA GLY A 153 -39.21 -6.10 1.10
C GLY A 153 -38.64 -4.71 1.39
N GLN A 154 -37.63 -4.60 2.24
CA GLN A 154 -37.00 -3.33 2.58
C GLN A 154 -36.03 -2.86 1.49
N ASP A 155 -35.80 -1.55 1.44
CA ASP A 155 -34.79 -0.98 0.56
C ASP A 155 -33.39 -1.15 1.18
N VAL A 156 -32.52 -1.81 0.45
CA VAL A 156 -31.12 -2.05 0.83
C VAL A 156 -30.20 -1.23 -0.06
N LEU A 157 -29.30 -0.48 0.57
CA LEU A 157 -28.21 0.20 -0.15
C LEU A 157 -27.15 -0.82 -0.53
N VAL A 158 -26.73 -0.78 -1.79
CA VAL A 158 -25.69 -1.66 -2.33
C VAL A 158 -24.58 -0.86 -2.98
N VAL A 159 -23.36 -1.40 -2.96
CA VAL A 159 -22.21 -0.85 -3.69
C VAL A 159 -21.83 -1.81 -4.83
N LYS A 160 -21.52 -1.26 -5.99
CA LYS A 160 -21.11 -2.03 -7.17
C LYS A 160 -19.78 -2.75 -6.94
N GLY A 161 -19.67 -3.99 -7.40
CA GLY A 161 -18.40 -4.72 -7.46
C GLY A 161 -17.44 -4.09 -8.46
N TYR A 162 -16.14 -4.11 -8.11
CA TYR A 162 -15.09 -3.58 -8.98
C TYR A 162 -13.92 -4.56 -9.08
N CYS A 163 -13.40 -4.72 -10.30
CA CYS A 163 -12.24 -5.56 -10.61
C CYS A 163 -11.13 -4.68 -11.20
N PRO A 164 -10.18 -4.20 -10.39
CA PRO A 164 -9.03 -3.43 -10.88
C PRO A 164 -8.24 -4.21 -11.94
N ASP A 165 -7.58 -3.51 -12.85
CA ASP A 165 -6.77 -4.13 -13.88
C ASP A 165 -5.58 -4.88 -13.28
N PHE A 166 -4.98 -4.34 -12.22
CA PHE A 166 -3.94 -5.05 -11.48
C PHE A 166 -3.94 -4.71 -9.98
N THR A 167 -3.27 -5.53 -9.18
CA THR A 167 -2.85 -5.20 -7.83
C THR A 167 -1.34 -5.26 -7.72
N LEU A 168 -0.75 -4.32 -6.99
CA LEU A 168 0.62 -4.40 -6.50
C LEU A 168 0.59 -5.03 -5.11
N MET A 169 1.34 -6.12 -4.93
CA MET A 169 1.38 -6.86 -3.69
C MET A 169 2.81 -7.16 -3.29
N HIS A 170 3.10 -7.04 -1.99
CA HIS A 170 4.36 -7.49 -1.41
C HIS A 170 4.08 -8.55 -0.36
N VAL A 171 4.84 -9.65 -0.39
CA VAL A 171 4.67 -10.80 0.51
C VAL A 171 6.00 -11.26 1.08
N GLN A 172 5.95 -12.01 2.16
CA GLN A 172 7.14 -12.54 2.80
C GLN A 172 7.85 -13.58 1.93
N ARG A 173 7.12 -14.47 1.28
CA ARG A 173 7.72 -15.46 0.38
C ARG A 173 6.81 -15.82 -0.79
N ALA A 174 7.43 -16.19 -1.90
CA ALA A 174 6.73 -16.68 -3.08
C ALA A 174 7.56 -17.75 -3.80
N ASP A 175 6.90 -18.62 -4.56
CA ASP A 175 7.59 -19.50 -5.49
C ASP A 175 7.73 -18.85 -6.89
N LYS A 176 8.53 -19.44 -7.75
CA LYS A 176 8.74 -18.98 -9.13
C LYS A 176 7.47 -18.95 -9.99
N ALA A 177 6.48 -19.77 -9.64
CA ALA A 177 5.21 -19.86 -10.35
C ALA A 177 4.23 -18.74 -9.96
N GLY A 178 4.48 -18.07 -8.81
CA GLY A 178 3.69 -16.95 -8.32
C GLY A 178 2.71 -17.31 -7.21
N ASN A 179 2.88 -18.43 -6.51
CA ASN A 179 2.16 -18.63 -5.27
C ASN A 179 2.82 -17.80 -4.18
N GLY A 180 2.12 -16.78 -3.68
CA GLY A 180 2.63 -15.84 -2.69
C GLY A 180 1.97 -16.02 -1.33
N GLN A 181 2.78 -16.06 -0.27
CA GLN A 181 2.32 -16.22 1.10
C GLN A 181 2.52 -14.95 1.92
N LEU A 182 1.44 -14.54 2.58
CA LEU A 182 1.37 -13.38 3.45
C LEU A 182 0.87 -13.78 4.81
N TRP A 183 1.53 -13.28 5.86
CA TRP A 183 1.07 -13.37 7.25
C TRP A 183 1.21 -12.04 7.98
N GLY A 184 0.60 -11.93 9.16
CA GLY A 184 0.44 -10.69 9.88
C GLY A 184 -0.88 -9.99 9.57
N ALA A 185 -0.88 -8.67 9.57
CA ALA A 185 -2.07 -7.88 9.28
C ALA A 185 -2.42 -7.93 7.80
N MET A 186 -3.55 -8.52 7.47
CA MET A 186 -3.97 -8.72 6.07
C MET A 186 -4.82 -7.58 5.51
N ILE A 187 -5.42 -6.76 6.35
CA ILE A 187 -6.28 -5.62 6.00
C ILE A 187 -7.20 -5.92 4.81
N ASN A 188 -6.90 -5.41 3.61
CA ASN A 188 -7.65 -5.68 2.38
C ASN A 188 -6.93 -6.65 1.41
N SER A 189 -5.78 -7.20 1.78
CA SER A 189 -4.90 -7.96 0.89
C SER A 189 -5.61 -9.07 0.13
N LYS A 190 -6.44 -9.86 0.81
CA LYS A 190 -7.20 -10.95 0.20
C LYS A 190 -8.13 -10.46 -0.91
N TRP A 191 -8.87 -9.41 -0.62
CA TRP A 191 -9.88 -8.93 -1.57
C TRP A 191 -9.23 -8.13 -2.71
N ALA A 192 -8.17 -7.38 -2.44
CA ALA A 192 -7.37 -6.72 -3.46
C ALA A 192 -6.75 -7.73 -4.44
N ALA A 193 -6.13 -8.81 -3.92
CA ALA A 193 -5.54 -9.87 -4.74
C ALA A 193 -6.57 -10.58 -5.61
N LEU A 194 -7.71 -10.97 -5.00
CA LEU A 194 -8.72 -11.78 -5.71
C LEU A 194 -9.61 -10.94 -6.65
N ALA A 195 -9.85 -9.66 -6.36
CA ALA A 195 -10.63 -8.77 -7.21
C ALA A 195 -9.88 -8.37 -8.49
N ALA A 196 -8.60 -8.06 -8.39
CA ALA A 196 -7.82 -7.61 -9.54
C ALA A 196 -7.76 -8.68 -10.64
N LYS A 197 -7.70 -8.24 -11.90
CA LYS A 197 -7.56 -9.15 -13.06
C LYS A 197 -6.21 -9.86 -13.04
N ARG A 198 -5.15 -9.20 -12.55
CA ARG A 198 -3.78 -9.74 -12.42
C ARG A 198 -3.07 -9.19 -11.18
N ILE A 199 -2.10 -9.94 -10.71
CA ILE A 199 -1.26 -9.58 -9.57
C ILE A 199 0.19 -9.40 -10.06
N ILE A 200 0.79 -8.24 -9.77
CA ILE A 200 2.23 -8.04 -9.83
C ILE A 200 2.74 -8.21 -8.40
N LEU A 201 3.48 -9.29 -8.17
CA LEU A 201 3.87 -9.73 -6.85
C LEU A 201 5.36 -9.44 -6.62
N SER A 202 5.69 -8.75 -5.54
CA SER A 202 7.06 -8.72 -5.01
C SER A 202 7.17 -9.54 -3.74
N THR A 203 8.36 -10.04 -3.45
CA THR A 203 8.59 -10.91 -2.31
C THR A 203 9.96 -10.70 -1.69
N GLU A 204 10.06 -10.90 -0.38
CA GLU A 204 11.34 -10.93 0.32
C GLU A 204 12.17 -12.13 -0.09
N GLU A 205 11.52 -13.31 -0.18
CA GLU A 205 12.19 -14.58 -0.44
C GLU A 205 11.52 -15.35 -1.58
N ILE A 206 12.35 -15.92 -2.44
CA ILE A 206 11.92 -16.95 -3.40
C ILE A 206 12.18 -18.31 -2.76
N VAL A 207 11.15 -19.11 -2.67
CA VAL A 207 11.21 -20.46 -2.08
C VAL A 207 10.72 -21.51 -3.06
N ASP A 208 11.03 -22.78 -2.78
CA ASP A 208 10.50 -23.89 -3.55
C ASP A 208 8.98 -24.07 -3.29
N THR A 209 8.28 -24.58 -4.30
CA THR A 209 6.82 -24.81 -4.23
C THR A 209 6.43 -25.70 -3.05
N ASP A 210 7.27 -26.66 -2.66
CA ASP A 210 7.02 -27.55 -1.52
C ASP A 210 6.95 -26.77 -0.19
N VAL A 211 7.72 -25.69 -0.06
CA VAL A 211 7.64 -24.78 1.10
C VAL A 211 6.29 -24.07 1.14
N ILE A 212 5.79 -23.62 -0.01
CA ILE A 212 4.46 -23.03 -0.12
C ILE A 212 3.38 -24.07 0.26
N MET A 213 3.51 -25.27 -0.28
CA MET A 213 2.55 -26.37 -0.05
C MET A 213 2.52 -26.87 1.40
N SER A 214 3.59 -26.68 2.16
CA SER A 214 3.63 -27.03 3.59
C SER A 214 2.73 -26.14 4.46
N ALA A 215 2.37 -24.92 4.00
CA ALA A 215 1.49 -24.00 4.70
C ALA A 215 0.50 -23.30 3.73
N PRO A 216 -0.37 -24.06 3.03
CA PRO A 216 -1.21 -23.52 1.95
C PRO A 216 -2.21 -22.47 2.42
N HIS A 217 -2.59 -22.48 3.69
CA HIS A 217 -3.51 -21.50 4.29
C HIS A 217 -2.96 -20.06 4.32
N LEU A 218 -1.64 -19.88 4.19
CA LEU A 218 -0.98 -18.56 4.09
C LEU A 218 -0.96 -18.02 2.66
N THR A 219 -1.31 -18.84 1.66
CA THR A 219 -1.27 -18.43 0.25
C THR A 219 -2.40 -17.46 -0.05
N ILE A 220 -2.04 -16.21 -0.31
CA ILE A 220 -2.97 -15.12 -0.61
C ILE A 220 -2.97 -14.74 -2.09
N ALA A 221 -1.82 -14.87 -2.74
CA ALA A 221 -1.65 -14.66 -4.17
C ALA A 221 -1.56 -16.03 -4.86
N PRO A 222 -2.64 -16.48 -5.53
CA PRO A 222 -2.60 -17.76 -6.24
C PRO A 222 -1.90 -17.60 -7.59
N ALA A 223 -1.05 -18.56 -7.97
CA ALA A 223 -0.22 -18.49 -9.16
C ALA A 223 -0.99 -18.13 -10.44
N HIS A 224 -2.23 -18.63 -10.63
CA HIS A 224 -3.01 -18.36 -11.83
C HIS A 224 -3.40 -16.88 -12.04
N LYS A 225 -3.39 -16.06 -10.98
CA LYS A 225 -3.62 -14.62 -11.05
C LYS A 225 -2.34 -13.79 -11.10
N VAL A 226 -1.21 -14.35 -10.72
CA VAL A 226 0.09 -13.66 -10.71
C VAL A 226 0.68 -13.65 -12.11
N CYS A 227 0.96 -12.47 -12.64
CA CYS A 227 1.60 -12.30 -13.94
C CYS A 227 3.12 -12.04 -13.85
N ALA A 228 3.60 -11.55 -12.70
CA ALA A 228 5.02 -11.30 -12.45
C ALA A 228 5.36 -11.58 -10.99
N VAL A 229 6.54 -12.18 -10.77
CA VAL A 229 7.18 -12.35 -9.45
C VAL A 229 8.47 -11.54 -9.45
N VAL A 230 8.56 -10.57 -8.56
CA VAL A 230 9.71 -9.67 -8.45
C VAL A 230 10.44 -9.94 -7.13
N PRO A 231 11.62 -10.58 -7.14
CA PRO A 231 12.45 -10.65 -5.94
C PRO A 231 12.82 -9.24 -5.47
N CYS A 232 12.41 -8.88 -4.27
CA CYS A 232 12.50 -7.51 -3.80
C CYS A 232 12.74 -7.46 -2.27
N PRO A 233 13.91 -7.87 -1.79
CA PRO A 233 14.24 -7.75 -0.37
C PRO A 233 14.04 -6.33 0.15
N TRP A 234 13.48 -6.22 1.36
CA TRP A 234 13.08 -4.94 1.95
C TRP A 234 12.02 -4.19 1.11
N GLY A 235 11.20 -4.94 0.36
CA GLY A 235 10.27 -4.37 -0.62
C GLY A 235 9.16 -3.52 -0.02
N ALA A 236 8.84 -3.69 1.26
CA ALA A 236 7.89 -2.85 1.97
C ALA A 236 8.53 -1.66 2.69
N HIS A 237 9.86 -1.65 2.95
CA HIS A 237 10.52 -0.55 3.65
C HIS A 237 10.22 0.82 2.98
N PRO A 238 9.94 1.89 3.73
CA PRO A 238 9.99 2.07 5.19
C PRO A 238 8.74 1.62 5.96
N SER A 239 7.79 0.96 5.32
CA SER A 239 6.71 0.24 6.01
C SER A 239 7.24 -1.05 6.64
N GLU A 240 6.53 -1.58 7.63
CA GLU A 240 6.84 -2.86 8.24
C GLU A 240 6.50 -4.05 7.35
N LEU A 241 7.10 -5.20 7.63
CA LEU A 241 6.66 -6.49 7.14
C LEU A 241 6.78 -7.53 8.26
N ALA A 242 5.66 -8.10 8.66
CA ALA A 242 5.58 -9.02 9.78
C ALA A 242 6.58 -10.18 9.66
N GLY A 243 7.42 -10.36 10.69
CA GLY A 243 8.46 -11.37 10.74
C GLY A 243 9.77 -11.00 10.05
N PHE A 244 9.84 -9.89 9.33
CA PHE A 244 11.05 -9.43 8.63
C PHE A 244 11.62 -8.15 9.21
N TYR A 245 10.84 -7.09 9.28
CA TYR A 245 11.29 -5.80 9.79
C TYR A 245 10.12 -4.93 10.25
N ASP A 246 10.44 -4.00 11.11
CA ASP A 246 9.53 -3.00 11.67
C ASP A 246 9.51 -1.73 10.84
N TYR A 247 8.64 -0.79 11.17
CA TYR A 247 8.61 0.55 10.56
C TYR A 247 9.93 1.27 10.73
N ASP A 248 10.43 1.89 9.66
CA ASP A 248 11.49 2.88 9.75
C ASP A 248 10.89 4.28 9.98
N MET A 249 10.62 4.58 11.24
CA MET A 249 9.99 5.85 11.61
C MET A 249 10.93 7.04 11.40
N VAL A 250 12.25 6.85 11.50
CA VAL A 250 13.23 7.91 11.27
C VAL A 250 13.27 8.27 9.79
N PHE A 251 13.34 7.29 8.91
CA PHE A 251 13.30 7.54 7.47
C PHE A 251 11.96 8.15 7.02
N ARG A 252 10.84 7.68 7.57
CA ARG A 252 9.52 8.25 7.31
C ARG A 252 9.40 9.70 7.79
N ALA A 253 10.05 10.07 8.91
CA ALA A 253 10.09 11.45 9.36
C ALA A 253 10.81 12.35 8.35
N LEU A 254 11.93 11.90 7.75
CA LEU A 254 12.61 12.63 6.69
C LEU A 254 11.71 12.79 5.44
N TYR A 255 10.98 11.73 5.08
CA TYR A 255 9.97 11.82 4.02
C TYR A 255 8.88 12.85 4.35
N PHE A 256 8.29 12.81 5.54
CA PHE A 256 7.24 13.75 5.92
C PHE A 256 7.72 15.22 5.93
N ALA A 257 9.00 15.47 6.23
CA ALA A 257 9.56 16.79 6.13
C ALA A 257 9.56 17.37 4.68
N SER A 258 9.58 16.49 3.67
CA SER A 258 9.55 16.91 2.27
C SER A 258 8.17 17.33 1.75
N LEU A 259 7.08 16.90 2.43
CA LEU A 259 5.70 17.05 1.91
C LEU A 259 5.23 18.50 1.74
N ASN A 260 5.69 19.39 2.61
CA ASN A 260 5.16 20.76 2.67
C ASN A 260 5.65 21.66 1.54
N ASN A 261 6.80 21.34 0.97
CA ASN A 261 7.43 22.08 -0.10
C ASN A 261 7.52 21.22 -1.37
N PRO A 262 6.93 21.66 -2.50
CA PRO A 262 7.01 20.93 -3.77
C PRO A 262 8.43 20.66 -4.25
N ASP A 263 9.36 21.61 -4.06
CA ASP A 263 10.76 21.44 -4.46
C ASP A 263 11.48 20.44 -3.56
N ALA A 264 11.18 20.43 -2.25
CA ALA A 264 11.70 19.42 -1.32
C ALA A 264 11.17 18.04 -1.66
N MET A 265 9.88 17.91 -2.01
CA MET A 265 9.29 16.65 -2.46
C MET A 265 9.93 16.18 -3.77
N LYS A 266 10.14 17.09 -4.72
CA LYS A 266 10.84 16.78 -5.96
C LYS A 266 12.26 16.30 -5.68
N ALA A 267 13.02 17.01 -4.85
CA ALA A 267 14.38 16.62 -4.47
C ALA A 267 14.42 15.24 -3.79
N TRP A 268 13.47 14.96 -2.90
CA TRP A 268 13.33 13.65 -2.27
C TRP A 268 13.08 12.54 -3.31
N MET A 269 12.17 12.78 -4.24
CA MET A 269 11.87 11.82 -5.32
C MET A 269 13.07 11.63 -6.27
N ASP A 270 13.76 12.73 -6.61
CA ASP A 270 14.96 12.69 -7.46
C ASP A 270 16.07 11.85 -6.79
N GLU A 271 16.24 11.95 -5.48
CA GLU A 271 17.23 11.18 -4.72
C GLU A 271 16.82 9.70 -4.53
N TRP A 272 15.62 9.45 -4.01
CA TRP A 272 15.23 8.13 -3.51
C TRP A 272 14.47 7.26 -4.52
N ILE A 273 13.95 7.85 -5.60
CA ILE A 273 13.23 7.12 -6.64
C ILE A 273 13.95 7.19 -7.96
N TYR A 274 14.19 8.38 -8.49
CA TYR A 274 14.78 8.53 -9.84
C TYR A 274 16.30 8.39 -9.84
N GLY A 275 16.98 8.75 -8.77
CA GLY A 275 18.43 8.63 -8.61
C GLY A 275 18.93 7.20 -8.38
N VAL A 276 18.03 6.26 -8.18
CA VAL A 276 18.34 4.84 -7.97
C VAL A 276 17.65 3.97 -9.02
N GLN A 277 18.35 2.96 -9.53
CA GLN A 277 17.84 2.16 -10.64
C GLN A 277 16.75 1.15 -10.23
N ASN A 278 16.87 0.60 -9.03
CA ASN A 278 16.01 -0.47 -8.51
C ASN A 278 16.08 -0.53 -6.98
N ARG A 279 15.43 -1.53 -6.38
CA ARG A 279 15.42 -1.70 -4.93
C ARG A 279 16.80 -1.90 -4.31
N ASN A 280 17.69 -2.63 -4.97
CA ASN A 280 19.05 -2.82 -4.46
C ASN A 280 19.83 -1.50 -4.45
N GLY A 281 19.67 -0.66 -5.49
CA GLY A 281 20.23 0.69 -5.52
C GLY A 281 19.70 1.57 -4.41
N TYR A 282 18.40 1.49 -4.13
CA TYR A 282 17.77 2.19 -3.00
C TYR A 282 18.40 1.76 -1.66
N LEU A 283 18.56 0.46 -1.42
CA LEU A 283 19.16 -0.04 -0.19
C LEU A 283 20.63 0.35 -0.05
N ALA A 284 21.39 0.31 -1.15
CA ALA A 284 22.78 0.75 -1.15
C ALA A 284 22.89 2.24 -0.79
N HIS A 285 22.03 3.07 -1.38
CA HIS A 285 21.96 4.50 -1.07
C HIS A 285 21.52 4.77 0.36
N TYR A 286 20.53 4.02 0.85
CA TYR A 286 20.10 4.10 2.25
C TYR A 286 21.25 3.79 3.22
N VAL A 287 21.99 2.70 2.97
CA VAL A 287 23.15 2.31 3.80
C VAL A 287 24.26 3.36 3.75
N GLU A 288 24.50 3.96 2.59
CA GLU A 288 25.46 5.06 2.43
C GLU A 288 25.10 6.28 3.29
N LYS A 289 23.81 6.63 3.33
CA LYS A 289 23.33 7.85 3.99
C LYS A 289 23.09 7.67 5.49
N LEU A 290 22.55 6.53 5.90
CA LEU A 290 22.02 6.31 7.25
C LEU A 290 22.72 5.18 8.02
N GLY A 291 23.61 4.45 7.38
CA GLY A 291 24.32 3.33 7.97
C GLY A 291 23.57 1.99 7.86
N ARG A 292 24.32 0.90 7.81
CA ARG A 292 23.77 -0.46 7.80
C ARG A 292 23.08 -0.82 9.10
N GLU A 293 23.60 -0.33 10.20
CA GLU A 293 23.10 -0.55 11.56
C GLU A 293 21.64 -0.09 11.74
N THR A 294 21.20 0.95 11.00
CA THR A 294 19.80 1.39 11.03
C THR A 294 18.84 0.35 10.45
N LEU A 295 19.20 -0.30 9.34
CA LEU A 295 18.42 -1.42 8.81
C LEU A 295 18.45 -2.63 9.75
N GLU A 296 19.62 -2.97 10.29
CA GLU A 296 19.74 -4.09 11.23
C GLU A 296 18.93 -3.85 12.52
N ALA A 297 18.83 -2.59 12.98
CA ALA A 297 18.08 -2.24 14.17
C ALA A 297 16.58 -2.47 14.05
N ILE A 298 16.01 -2.33 12.85
CA ILE A 298 14.56 -2.54 12.62
C ILE A 298 14.21 -3.96 12.17
N LYS A 299 15.17 -4.86 12.03
CA LYS A 299 14.88 -6.28 11.78
C LYS A 299 14.02 -6.87 12.88
N ALA A 300 13.04 -7.66 12.50
CA ALA A 300 12.21 -8.40 13.46
C ALA A 300 13.05 -9.32 14.33
N LYS A 301 12.78 -9.29 15.62
CA LYS A 301 13.43 -10.19 16.59
C LYS A 301 12.61 -11.47 16.73
N PRO A 302 13.26 -12.66 16.86
CA PRO A 302 12.53 -13.90 17.09
C PRO A 302 11.75 -13.85 18.41
N PHE A 303 10.47 -14.24 18.39
CA PHE A 303 9.68 -14.47 19.59
C PHE A 303 9.96 -15.86 20.17
N LYS A 304 10.02 -15.95 21.50
CA LYS A 304 10.39 -17.19 22.17
C LYS A 304 9.22 -18.08 22.59
N SER A 305 7.97 -17.61 22.49
CA SER A 305 6.87 -18.27 23.22
C SER A 305 5.54 -18.36 22.51
N VAL A 306 5.46 -18.16 21.21
CA VAL A 306 4.18 -18.19 20.49
C VAL A 306 4.16 -19.32 19.48
N PRO A 307 3.12 -20.17 19.49
CA PRO A 307 3.01 -21.28 18.54
C PRO A 307 2.99 -20.86 17.06
N ALA A 308 2.56 -19.62 16.79
CA ALA A 308 2.59 -19.01 15.46
C ALA A 308 3.27 -17.65 15.59
N ASP A 309 4.58 -17.63 15.46
CA ASP A 309 5.35 -16.40 15.47
C ASP A 309 5.36 -15.78 14.08
N TYR A 310 4.56 -14.76 13.89
CA TYR A 310 4.55 -13.95 12.66
C TYR A 310 5.58 -12.82 12.66
N GLY A 311 6.45 -12.79 13.65
CA GLY A 311 7.35 -11.69 13.90
C GLY A 311 6.63 -10.48 14.48
N PHE A 312 7.41 -9.48 14.78
CA PHE A 312 6.90 -8.22 15.30
C PHE A 312 6.44 -7.34 14.15
N SER A 313 5.23 -6.84 14.21
CA SER A 313 4.69 -6.00 13.15
C SER A 313 4.34 -4.58 13.60
N PHE A 314 3.92 -4.41 14.83
CA PHE A 314 3.55 -3.10 15.36
C PHE A 314 3.51 -3.12 16.90
N SER A 315 4.16 -2.14 17.52
CA SER A 315 3.98 -1.87 18.96
C SER A 315 3.34 -0.49 19.15
N PRO A 316 2.29 -0.39 19.96
CA PRO A 316 1.72 0.89 20.33
C PRO A 316 2.63 1.68 21.26
N ASN A 317 3.61 1.05 21.85
CA ASN A 317 4.53 1.67 22.81
C ASN A 317 5.94 1.77 22.20
N TRP A 318 6.38 2.99 21.99
CA TRP A 318 7.70 3.28 21.43
C TRP A 318 8.84 2.64 22.23
N ASP A 319 8.75 2.73 23.56
CA ASP A 319 9.82 2.22 24.42
C ASP A 319 9.88 0.70 24.44
N ASP A 320 8.72 0.03 24.36
CA ASP A 320 8.65 -1.44 24.31
C ASP A 320 9.21 -2.01 22.99
N THR A 321 9.26 -1.20 21.93
CA THR A 321 9.84 -1.61 20.64
C THR A 321 11.36 -1.59 20.64
N GLY A 322 11.98 -1.00 21.66
CA GLY A 322 13.42 -0.73 21.70
C GLY A 322 13.86 0.36 20.71
N TYR A 323 12.95 1.22 20.22
CA TYR A 323 13.32 2.35 19.36
C TYR A 323 14.27 3.31 20.07
N SER A 324 14.06 3.55 21.36
CA SER A 324 14.96 4.38 22.17
C SER A 324 16.40 3.84 22.16
N GLU A 325 16.56 2.52 22.30
CA GLU A 325 17.88 1.87 22.28
C GLU A 325 18.48 1.87 20.85
N ARG A 326 17.64 1.60 19.84
CA ARG A 326 18.09 1.45 18.46
C ARG A 326 18.55 2.76 17.82
N PHE A 327 17.86 3.85 18.12
CA PHE A 327 18.12 5.15 17.50
C PHE A 327 18.70 6.17 18.48
N GLY A 328 18.93 5.80 19.74
CA GLY A 328 19.38 6.73 20.79
C GLY A 328 18.38 7.85 21.05
N MET A 329 17.08 7.60 20.78
CA MET A 329 16.05 8.61 20.77
C MET A 329 14.83 8.13 21.53
N THR A 330 14.43 8.85 22.56
CA THR A 330 13.16 8.60 23.28
C THR A 330 11.95 9.06 22.43
N MET A 331 10.74 8.66 22.80
CA MET A 331 9.53 9.19 22.17
C MET A 331 9.47 10.72 22.26
N HIS A 332 9.89 11.29 23.40
CA HIS A 332 9.90 12.75 23.57
C HIS A 332 10.86 13.42 22.58
N ALA A 333 12.11 12.93 22.51
CA ALA A 333 13.09 13.44 21.57
C ALA A 333 12.66 13.25 20.10
N PHE A 334 11.94 12.17 19.78
CA PHE A 334 11.37 11.96 18.45
C PHE A 334 10.28 12.99 18.13
N VAL A 335 9.40 13.29 19.09
CA VAL A 335 8.37 14.33 18.93
C VAL A 335 9.02 15.70 18.76
N GLU A 336 10.04 16.04 19.53
CA GLU A 336 10.80 17.28 19.35
C GLU A 336 11.47 17.34 17.98
N PHE A 337 12.12 16.26 17.54
CA PHE A 337 12.70 16.17 16.20
C PHE A 337 11.65 16.39 15.10
N MET A 338 10.49 15.80 15.22
CA MET A 338 9.38 15.98 14.28
C MET A 338 8.87 17.43 14.28
N ASP A 339 8.84 18.08 15.43
CA ASP A 339 8.45 19.48 15.58
C ASP A 339 9.50 20.44 15.00
N GLU A 340 10.78 20.21 15.28
CA GLU A 340 11.89 20.98 14.70
C GLU A 340 11.93 20.88 13.17
N LYS A 341 11.59 19.71 12.62
CA LYS A 341 11.44 19.53 11.16
C LYS A 341 10.15 20.13 10.59
N GLY A 342 9.34 20.80 11.42
CA GLY A 342 8.09 21.42 11.01
C GLY A 342 6.99 20.42 10.63
N ILE A 343 7.13 19.13 11.02
CA ILE A 343 6.17 18.07 10.66
C ILE A 343 4.92 18.18 11.53
N LEU A 344 5.05 18.57 12.80
CA LEU A 344 3.94 18.67 13.75
C LEU A 344 3.28 20.06 13.79
N ARG A 345 4.02 21.13 13.52
CA ARG A 345 3.55 22.55 13.71
C ARG A 345 2.74 23.14 12.58
N GLN A 346 2.34 22.39 11.61
CA GLN A 346 1.56 22.95 10.50
C GLN A 346 0.07 22.73 10.74
N GLY A 347 -0.46 23.46 11.71
CA GLY A 347 -1.90 23.65 11.96
C GLY A 347 -2.48 24.76 11.13
#